data_40452d0374b80bf51c6cacfb4d2de62b
#
_entry.id   40452d0374b80bf51c6cacfb4d2de62b
#
_cell.length_a   1.000
_cell.length_b   1.000
_cell.length_c   1.000
_cell.angle_alpha   90.00
_cell.angle_beta   90.00
_cell.angle_gamma   90.00
#
_symmetry.space_group_name_H-M   'P 1'
#
loop_
_entity.id
_entity.type
_entity.pdbx_description
1 polymer ?
#
loop_
_entity_poly.entity_id
_entity_poly.type
_entity_poly.pdbx_seq_one_letter_code
_entity_poly.pdbx_strand_id
1 'polypeptide(L)'
;MHILMIEDTEAVCEMMEMFFENEGWKASFYHDGKEGLDAFLENQNKWGVVILDVNLPSMDGMQICRQIRQVNQNVPIVMLTARDSESDQVIGLEIGADDYVAK
;
A
#
# COMPACT_ATOMS: atom_id res chain seq x y z
N MET A 1 1.89 -8.13 -13.79
CA MET A 1 1.24 -7.46 -12.66
C MET A 1 1.94 -6.14 -12.39
N HIS A 2 1.16 -5.12 -12.09
CA HIS A 2 1.70 -3.80 -11.74
C HIS A 2 1.35 -3.48 -10.28
N ILE A 3 2.36 -3.24 -9.48
CA ILE A 3 2.23 -3.01 -8.04
C ILE A 3 2.26 -1.51 -7.76
N LEU A 4 1.30 -1.03 -6.95
CA LEU A 4 1.37 0.31 -6.38
C LEU A 4 1.91 0.18 -4.96
N MET A 5 3.05 0.79 -4.69
CA MET A 5 3.61 0.80 -3.34
C MET A 5 3.72 2.22 -2.81
N ILE A 6 3.12 2.44 -1.66
CA ILE A 6 3.12 3.75 -1.00
C ILE A 6 3.92 3.61 0.30
N GLU A 7 5.14 4.14 0.29
CA GLU A 7 6.12 3.97 1.35
C GLU A 7 7.06 5.16 1.35
N ASP A 8 7.24 5.83 2.48
CA ASP A 8 8.06 7.03 2.56
C ASP A 8 9.56 6.75 2.73
N THR A 9 9.93 5.54 3.13
CA THR A 9 11.34 5.17 3.35
C THR A 9 11.95 4.69 2.04
N GLU A 10 12.88 5.49 1.50
CA GLU A 10 13.50 5.20 0.22
C GLU A 10 14.24 3.87 0.20
N ALA A 11 14.94 3.53 1.28
CA ALA A 11 15.68 2.27 1.37
C ALA A 11 14.75 1.05 1.28
N VAL A 12 13.56 1.14 1.87
CA VAL A 12 12.56 0.06 1.77
C VAL A 12 12.07 -0.07 0.34
N CYS A 13 11.80 1.05 -0.32
CA CYS A 13 11.37 1.06 -1.73
C CYS A 13 12.42 0.44 -2.65
N GLU A 14 13.70 0.79 -2.45
CA GLU A 14 14.80 0.24 -3.26
C GLU A 14 14.90 -1.28 -3.10
N MET A 15 14.81 -1.78 -1.87
CA MET A 15 14.85 -3.21 -1.60
C MET A 15 13.70 -3.93 -2.27
N MET A 16 12.50 -3.38 -2.15
CA MET A 16 11.31 -3.98 -2.75
C MET A 16 11.34 -3.93 -4.27
N GLU A 17 11.89 -2.85 -4.83
CA GLU A 17 12.04 -2.72 -6.28
C GLU A 17 12.91 -3.85 -6.84
N MET A 18 14.03 -4.14 -6.18
CA MET A 18 14.91 -5.25 -6.59
C MET A 18 14.17 -6.58 -6.54
N PHE A 19 13.38 -6.81 -5.49
CA PHE A 19 12.60 -8.03 -5.35
C PHE A 19 11.57 -8.16 -6.47
N PHE A 20 10.83 -7.08 -6.77
CA PHE A 20 9.82 -7.11 -7.82
C PHE A 20 10.42 -7.30 -9.21
N GLU A 21 11.58 -6.69 -9.48
CA GLU A 21 12.29 -6.87 -10.74
C GLU A 21 12.70 -8.33 -10.93
N ASN A 22 13.18 -8.98 -9.88
CA ASN A 22 13.54 -10.39 -9.92
C ASN A 22 12.36 -11.29 -10.27
N GLU A 23 11.16 -10.90 -9.84
CA GLU A 23 9.93 -11.65 -10.13
C GLU A 23 9.32 -11.27 -11.48
N GLY A 24 9.89 -10.30 -12.18
CA GLY A 24 9.36 -9.83 -13.45
C GLY A 24 8.11 -8.96 -13.32
N TRP A 25 7.88 -8.36 -12.15
CA TRP A 25 6.75 -7.49 -11.90
C TRP A 25 7.12 -6.03 -12.05
N LYS A 26 6.17 -5.21 -12.51
CA LYS A 26 6.32 -3.77 -12.56
C LYS A 26 5.81 -3.17 -11.26
N ALA A 27 6.46 -2.11 -10.80
CA ALA A 27 6.03 -1.40 -9.60
C ALA A 27 6.20 0.10 -9.77
N SER A 28 5.26 0.84 -9.20
CA SER A 28 5.33 2.30 -9.09
C SER A 28 5.36 2.66 -7.62
N PHE A 29 6.28 3.54 -7.23
CA PHE A 29 6.50 3.90 -5.84
C PHE A 29 6.11 5.35 -5.61
N TYR A 30 5.39 5.59 -4.53
CA TYR A 30 5.03 6.94 -4.07
C TYR A 30 5.43 7.06 -2.61
N HIS A 31 6.06 8.18 -2.25
CA HIS A 31 6.59 8.41 -0.91
C HIS A 31 5.64 9.22 -0.03
N ASP A 32 4.57 9.71 -0.58
CA ASP A 32 3.55 10.51 0.08
C ASP A 32 2.18 9.84 -0.03
N GLY A 33 1.44 9.81 1.07
CA GLY A 33 0.17 9.09 1.11
C GLY A 33 -0.87 9.63 0.15
N LYS A 34 -1.02 10.95 0.09
CA LYS A 34 -2.01 11.56 -0.80
C LYS A 34 -1.65 11.37 -2.27
N GLU A 35 -0.39 11.53 -2.62
CA GLU A 35 0.07 11.29 -4.00
C GLU A 35 -0.17 9.85 -4.43
N GLY A 36 0.08 8.90 -3.53
CA GLY A 36 -0.18 7.49 -3.80
C GLY A 36 -1.64 7.20 -3.98
N LEU A 37 -2.50 7.78 -3.14
CA LEU A 37 -3.95 7.62 -3.29
C LEU A 37 -4.43 8.22 -4.62
N ASP A 38 -3.96 9.41 -4.95
CA ASP A 38 -4.33 10.06 -6.22
C ASP A 38 -3.91 9.19 -7.42
N ALA A 39 -2.73 8.59 -7.37
CA ALA A 39 -2.27 7.68 -8.42
C ALA A 39 -3.19 6.47 -8.56
N PHE A 40 -3.68 5.92 -7.45
CA PHE A 40 -4.64 4.83 -7.49
C PHE A 40 -5.95 5.27 -8.15
N LEU A 41 -6.47 6.40 -7.72
CA LEU A 41 -7.78 6.89 -8.18
C LEU A 41 -7.79 7.28 -9.66
N GLU A 42 -6.64 7.70 -10.20
CA GLU A 42 -6.53 8.07 -11.61
C GLU A 42 -6.74 6.87 -12.55
N ASN A 43 -6.36 5.67 -12.12
CA ASN A 43 -6.48 4.49 -12.97
C ASN A 43 -6.59 3.23 -12.12
N GLN A 44 -7.76 3.00 -11.55
CA GLN A 44 -8.00 1.91 -10.58
C GLN A 44 -7.76 0.52 -11.17
N ASN A 45 -7.96 0.33 -12.45
CA ASN A 45 -7.83 -0.99 -13.09
C ASN A 45 -6.40 -1.36 -13.44
N LYS A 46 -5.46 -0.43 -13.30
CA LYS A 46 -4.05 -0.67 -13.61
C LYS A 46 -3.37 -1.58 -12.60
N TRP A 47 -3.79 -1.50 -11.34
CA TRP A 47 -3.04 -2.07 -10.21
C TRP A 47 -3.47 -3.49 -9.88
N GLY A 48 -2.49 -4.40 -9.82
CA GLY A 48 -2.72 -5.78 -9.40
C GLY A 48 -2.74 -5.94 -7.88
N VAL A 49 -2.00 -5.08 -7.17
CA VAL A 49 -1.96 -5.05 -5.70
C VAL A 49 -1.49 -3.68 -5.24
N VAL A 50 -1.99 -3.26 -4.09
CA VAL A 50 -1.54 -2.06 -3.39
C VAL A 50 -0.83 -2.47 -2.12
N ILE A 51 0.43 -2.05 -1.98
CA ILE A 51 1.21 -2.25 -0.76
C ILE A 51 1.41 -0.87 -0.13
N LEU A 52 1.04 -0.71 1.11
CA LEU A 52 1.14 0.59 1.74
C LEU A 52 1.57 0.53 3.21
N ASP A 53 2.32 1.54 3.63
CA ASP A 53 2.66 1.75 5.02
C ASP A 53 1.51 2.50 5.72
N VAL A 54 1.43 2.38 7.02
CA VAL A 54 0.44 3.09 7.83
C VAL A 54 0.92 4.52 8.11
N ASN A 55 2.15 4.68 8.55
CA ASN A 55 2.70 6.00 8.92
C ASN A 55 3.30 6.70 7.71
N LEU A 56 2.49 7.46 7.00
CA LEU A 56 2.89 8.16 5.80
C LEU A 56 2.72 9.67 5.94
N PRO A 57 3.53 10.49 5.22
CA PRO A 57 3.27 11.92 5.14
C PRO A 57 1.93 12.21 4.49
N SER A 58 1.30 13.30 4.88
CA SER A 58 0.05 13.88 4.38
C SER A 58 -1.21 13.04 4.61
N MET A 59 -1.14 11.73 4.54
CA MET A 59 -2.33 10.89 4.75
C MET A 59 -1.92 9.51 5.29
N ASP A 60 -2.54 9.11 6.40
CA ASP A 60 -2.32 7.83 7.06
C ASP A 60 -2.77 6.66 6.15
N GLY A 61 -2.00 5.56 6.17
CA GLY A 61 -2.31 4.38 5.36
C GLY A 61 -3.67 3.76 5.67
N MET A 62 -4.14 3.85 6.91
CA MET A 62 -5.48 3.37 7.26
C MET A 62 -6.56 4.16 6.52
N GLN A 63 -6.40 5.48 6.41
CA GLN A 63 -7.32 6.33 5.64
C GLN A 63 -7.25 6.01 4.15
N ILE A 64 -6.05 5.79 3.63
CA ILE A 64 -5.86 5.42 2.22
C ILE A 64 -6.62 4.12 1.91
N CYS A 65 -6.44 3.11 2.74
CA CYS A 65 -7.13 1.84 2.58
C CYS A 65 -8.66 2.02 2.60
N ARG A 66 -9.16 2.80 3.54
CA ARG A 66 -10.58 3.08 3.66
C ARG A 66 -11.13 3.75 2.41
N GLN A 67 -10.41 4.74 1.88
CA GLN A 67 -10.84 5.45 0.68
C GLN A 67 -10.78 4.58 -0.57
N ILE A 68 -9.74 3.74 -0.71
CA ILE A 68 -9.67 2.79 -1.80
C ILE A 68 -10.88 1.85 -1.76
N ARG A 69 -11.22 1.33 -0.59
CA ARG A 69 -12.34 0.40 -0.44
C ARG A 69 -13.70 1.02 -0.74
N GLN A 70 -13.83 2.33 -0.61
CA GLN A 70 -15.07 3.02 -0.98
C GLN A 70 -15.34 2.96 -2.49
N VAL A 71 -14.30 2.86 -3.30
CA VAL A 71 -14.42 2.88 -4.76
C VAL A 71 -14.00 1.57 -5.42
N ASN A 72 -13.29 0.70 -4.70
CA ASN A 72 -12.82 -0.56 -5.25
C ASN A 72 -12.71 -1.59 -4.13
N GLN A 73 -13.56 -2.60 -4.16
CA GLN A 73 -13.62 -3.64 -3.12
C GLN A 73 -12.80 -4.88 -3.50
N ASN A 74 -12.21 -4.92 -4.69
CA ASN A 74 -11.59 -6.13 -5.21
C ASN A 74 -10.06 -6.07 -5.25
N VAL A 75 -9.44 -4.89 -5.36
CA VAL A 75 -7.99 -4.80 -5.45
C VAL A 75 -7.35 -5.31 -4.15
N PRO A 76 -6.38 -6.22 -4.21
CA PRO A 76 -5.68 -6.66 -3.00
C PRO A 76 -4.91 -5.51 -2.36
N ILE A 77 -5.02 -5.38 -1.04
CA ILE A 77 -4.30 -4.37 -0.27
C ILE A 77 -3.51 -5.07 0.83
N VAL A 78 -2.20 -4.82 0.86
CA VAL A 78 -1.30 -5.33 1.89
C VAL A 78 -0.71 -4.15 2.65
N MET A 79 -0.88 -4.15 3.97
CA MET A 79 -0.21 -3.18 4.84
C MET A 79 1.17 -3.73 5.22
N LEU A 80 2.21 -2.96 4.94
CA LEU A 80 3.59 -3.30 5.30
C LEU A 80 4.14 -2.19 6.17
N THR A 81 4.20 -2.42 7.48
CA THR A 81 4.44 -1.32 8.42
C THR A 81 5.15 -1.79 9.70
N ALA A 82 5.79 -0.84 10.38
CA ALA A 82 6.37 -1.06 11.70
C ALA A 82 5.32 -1.04 12.82
N ARG A 83 4.10 -0.58 12.55
CA ARG A 83 2.98 -0.63 13.51
C ARG A 83 2.40 -2.04 13.51
N ASP A 84 2.91 -2.88 14.39
CA ASP A 84 2.60 -4.31 14.40
C ASP A 84 1.83 -4.77 15.64
N SER A 85 1.23 -3.87 16.41
CA SER A 85 0.40 -4.26 17.54
C SER A 85 -0.83 -5.04 17.07
N GLU A 86 -1.34 -5.91 17.94
CA GLU A 86 -2.53 -6.68 17.62
C GLU A 86 -3.72 -5.76 17.27
N SER A 87 -3.85 -4.65 17.98
CA SER A 87 -4.91 -3.66 17.71
C SER A 87 -4.78 -3.07 16.32
N ASP A 88 -3.57 -2.71 15.91
CA ASP A 88 -3.32 -2.14 14.58
C ASP A 88 -3.65 -3.15 13.48
N GLN A 89 -3.28 -4.41 13.68
CA GLN A 89 -3.58 -5.47 12.72
C GLN A 89 -5.09 -5.68 12.57
N VAL A 90 -5.82 -5.73 13.68
CA VAL A 90 -7.27 -5.90 13.67
C VAL A 90 -7.93 -4.74 12.92
N ILE A 91 -7.54 -3.51 13.24
CA ILE A 91 -8.10 -2.32 12.59
C ILE A 91 -7.81 -2.35 11.08
N GLY A 92 -6.57 -2.65 10.69
CA GLY A 92 -6.21 -2.70 9.28
C GLY A 92 -7.05 -3.69 8.49
N LEU A 93 -7.22 -4.90 9.03
CA LEU A 93 -8.02 -5.93 8.36
C LEU A 93 -9.51 -5.56 8.34
N GLU A 94 -10.03 -4.96 9.41
CA GLU A 94 -11.44 -4.56 9.47
C GLU A 94 -11.78 -3.45 8.48
N ILE A 95 -10.89 -2.50 8.23
CA ILE A 95 -11.14 -1.44 7.27
C ILE A 95 -10.91 -1.86 5.82
N GLY A 96 -10.45 -3.08 5.59
CA GLY A 96 -10.45 -3.67 4.26
C GLY A 96 -9.13 -4.16 3.71
N ALA A 97 -8.03 -4.12 4.47
CA ALA A 97 -6.78 -4.73 4.02
C ALA A 97 -6.92 -6.25 3.98
N ASP A 98 -6.31 -6.87 2.98
CA ASP A 98 -6.30 -8.32 2.86
C ASP A 98 -5.24 -8.96 3.73
N ASP A 99 -4.16 -8.24 4.02
CA ASP A 99 -3.09 -8.71 4.89
C ASP A 99 -2.42 -7.54 5.58
N TYR A 100 -1.78 -7.84 6.70
CA TYR A 100 -1.08 -6.85 7.52
C TYR A 100 0.25 -7.46 7.94
N VAL A 101 1.35 -6.96 7.36
CA VAL A 101 2.68 -7.55 7.52
C VAL A 101 3.59 -6.57 8.25
N ALA A 102 4.24 -7.02 9.32
CA ALA A 102 5.23 -6.23 10.06
C ALA A 102 6.52 -6.13 9.25
N LYS A 103 7.11 -4.96 9.29
CA LYS A 103 8.43 -4.73 8.70
C LYS A 103 9.53 -5.48 9.45
#